data_dc24c11f1b5273a75bfd97c6674b1ace
#
_entry.id   dc24c11f1b5273a75bfd97c6674b1ace
#
_cell.length_a   1.000
_cell.length_b   1.000
_cell.length_c   1.000
_cell.angle_alpha   90.00
_cell.angle_beta   90.00
_cell.angle_gamma   90.00
#
_symmetry.space_group_name_H-M   'P 1'
#
loop_
_entity.id
_entity.type
_entity.pdbx_description
1 polymer ?
#
loop_
_entity_poly.entity_id
_entity_poly.type
_entity_poly.pdbx_seq_one_letter_code
_entity_poly.pdbx_strand_id
1 'polypeptide(L)'
;MDQIYADIAARTGGNIYVGVVGPVRTGKSTLIKRIMEELVIPGISDPYRKERARDELPQSGSGKTIMTSEPKFVPEEAVEISPDGVTKLRVRLIDSVGYMVDGAVGAEEDGVPRMVTTPWYDHEIPMTEAAELGTKKVMEGHCSIGIVVTTDGTITEIPREDYVQAEKRAITDMQKTGKPFLVIVNSRNPAGEAAGAVKAYLQNTFALEPIVADCQALDAEGIGKLMKALLYTFPMSELRVHLPRWMDALEPEHPVKAALYQALLQMAEEIHTLGQAEGVLAGLRELPQVQDYSLRSVDLGSGSVICAIVFPEALFYEILSARAGMPIRSDAQLLQLLTELSQIKQEYDKISDALSAVRATGYGVVMPAAEEMKLETPEIIRKGGAYGVKLKAGAPSIHMVRVDIDTEINPMVGDEKQSQDMVNSLMGEDPEKLWQSNIFGKSVYDLIQEGLTTKLLGMPEEVRGKFRGTLTRIVNEGATGLICLIL
;
A
#
# COMPACT_ATOMS: atom_id res chain seq x y z
N MET A 1 -2.10 15.19 25.48
CA MET A 1 -3.53 14.92 25.78
C MET A 1 -4.46 15.67 24.84
N ASP A 2 -4.15 16.90 24.46
CA ASP A 2 -5.05 17.76 23.66
C ASP A 2 -5.44 17.14 22.30
N GLN A 3 -4.51 16.47 21.62
CA GLN A 3 -4.79 15.81 20.33
C GLN A 3 -5.83 14.69 20.44
N ILE A 4 -5.86 13.94 21.54
CA ILE A 4 -6.79 12.82 21.75
C ILE A 4 -8.24 13.28 21.71
N TYR A 5 -8.54 14.43 22.32
CA TYR A 5 -9.90 14.97 22.34
C TYR A 5 -10.34 15.46 20.96
N ALA A 6 -9.42 16.09 20.20
CA ALA A 6 -9.67 16.49 18.82
C ALA A 6 -9.97 15.27 17.93
N ASP A 7 -9.22 14.19 18.11
CA ASP A 7 -9.41 12.95 17.35
C ASP A 7 -10.76 12.28 17.68
N ILE A 8 -11.15 12.25 18.96
CA ILE A 8 -12.47 11.76 19.38
C ILE A 8 -13.58 12.62 18.77
N ALA A 9 -13.43 13.95 18.80
CA ALA A 9 -14.40 14.86 18.19
C ALA A 9 -14.58 14.58 16.69
N ALA A 10 -13.47 14.40 15.96
CA ALA A 10 -13.51 14.09 14.54
C ALA A 10 -14.22 12.75 14.26
N ARG A 11 -13.98 11.72 15.06
CA ARG A 11 -14.59 10.39 14.91
C ARG A 11 -16.05 10.30 15.27
N THR A 12 -16.52 11.15 16.18
CA THR A 12 -17.89 11.12 16.74
C THR A 12 -18.76 12.30 16.29
N GLY A 13 -18.23 13.18 15.43
CA GLY A 13 -18.92 14.42 15.08
C GLY A 13 -19.15 15.34 16.29
N GLY A 14 -18.27 15.27 17.29
CA GLY A 14 -18.33 16.05 18.53
C GLY A 14 -19.34 15.54 19.57
N ASN A 15 -20.04 14.41 19.33
CA ASN A 15 -21.01 13.84 20.25
C ASN A 15 -20.51 12.50 20.81
N ILE A 16 -20.23 12.46 22.10
CA ILE A 16 -19.72 11.27 22.79
C ILE A 16 -20.81 10.73 23.72
N TYR A 17 -21.52 9.71 23.27
CA TYR A 17 -22.48 8.97 24.09
C TYR A 17 -21.90 7.62 24.46
N VAL A 18 -21.36 7.51 25.68
CA VAL A 18 -20.67 6.32 26.17
C VAL A 18 -21.63 5.44 26.94
N GLY A 19 -21.94 4.26 26.40
CA GLY A 19 -22.67 3.22 27.14
C GLY A 19 -21.71 2.36 27.96
N VAL A 20 -21.84 2.41 29.29
CA VAL A 20 -21.05 1.56 30.18
C VAL A 20 -21.89 0.34 30.53
N VAL A 21 -21.48 -0.81 30.06
CA VAL A 21 -22.22 -2.08 30.12
C VAL A 21 -21.37 -3.19 30.74
N GLY A 22 -21.95 -4.35 30.95
CA GLY A 22 -21.23 -5.50 31.50
C GLY A 22 -22.02 -6.17 32.64
N PRO A 23 -21.44 -7.19 33.29
CA PRO A 23 -22.09 -7.85 34.41
C PRO A 23 -22.42 -6.88 35.58
N VAL A 24 -23.42 -7.20 36.35
CA VAL A 24 -23.72 -6.41 37.56
C VAL A 24 -22.54 -6.42 38.52
N ARG A 25 -22.39 -5.37 39.33
CA ARG A 25 -21.35 -5.26 40.38
C ARG A 25 -19.90 -5.27 39.89
N THR A 26 -19.63 -5.00 38.62
CA THR A 26 -18.27 -4.90 38.06
C THR A 26 -17.62 -3.53 38.21
N GLY A 27 -18.31 -2.55 38.81
CA GLY A 27 -17.79 -1.20 39.03
C GLY A 27 -18.12 -0.21 37.88
N LYS A 28 -19.18 -0.45 37.08
CA LYS A 28 -19.67 0.42 36.01
C LYS A 28 -19.93 1.83 36.52
N SER A 29 -20.77 1.96 37.55
CA SER A 29 -21.12 3.28 38.16
C SER A 29 -19.90 3.97 38.78
N THR A 30 -18.93 3.22 39.30
CA THR A 30 -17.66 3.75 39.82
C THR A 30 -16.83 4.36 38.69
N LEU A 31 -16.70 3.64 37.55
CA LEU A 31 -16.01 4.14 36.36
C LEU A 31 -16.69 5.43 35.84
N ILE A 32 -18.01 5.40 35.70
CA ILE A 32 -18.78 6.59 35.28
C ILE A 32 -18.50 7.80 36.19
N LYS A 33 -18.56 7.54 37.50
CA LYS A 33 -18.28 8.59 38.50
C LYS A 33 -16.88 9.18 38.30
N ARG A 34 -15.84 8.33 38.10
CA ARG A 34 -14.47 8.80 37.89
C ARG A 34 -14.33 9.57 36.57
N ILE A 35 -14.92 9.08 35.46
CA ILE A 35 -14.92 9.84 34.20
C ILE A 35 -15.59 11.21 34.36
N MET A 36 -16.70 11.26 35.08
CA MET A 36 -17.37 12.53 35.37
C MET A 36 -16.50 13.48 36.20
N GLU A 37 -15.89 12.98 37.27
CA GLU A 37 -15.07 13.79 38.20
C GLU A 37 -13.78 14.31 37.55
N GLU A 38 -13.09 13.46 36.77
CA GLU A 38 -11.76 13.77 36.24
C GLU A 38 -11.79 14.42 34.84
N LEU A 39 -12.84 14.17 34.04
CA LEU A 39 -12.91 14.64 32.65
C LEU A 39 -14.09 15.59 32.41
N VAL A 40 -15.32 15.16 32.76
CA VAL A 40 -16.52 15.87 32.31
C VAL A 40 -16.74 17.15 33.16
N ILE A 41 -16.80 17.03 34.48
CA ILE A 41 -17.07 18.15 35.40
C ILE A 41 -15.98 19.23 35.30
N PRO A 42 -14.67 18.92 35.25
CA PRO A 42 -13.64 19.94 35.04
C PRO A 42 -13.80 20.71 33.73
N GLY A 43 -14.22 20.03 32.66
CA GLY A 43 -14.40 20.62 31.34
C GLY A 43 -15.66 21.44 31.13
N ILE A 44 -16.61 21.47 32.10
CA ILE A 44 -17.83 22.31 32.05
C ILE A 44 -17.47 23.75 32.42
N SER A 45 -17.71 24.67 31.48
CA SER A 45 -17.44 26.11 31.71
C SER A 45 -18.51 26.80 32.54
N ASP A 46 -19.78 26.36 32.46
CA ASP A 46 -20.92 26.96 33.17
C ASP A 46 -20.99 26.44 34.62
N PRO A 47 -20.85 27.30 35.65
CA PRO A 47 -20.88 26.90 37.04
C PRO A 47 -22.17 26.20 37.47
N TYR A 48 -23.30 26.63 36.92
CA TYR A 48 -24.62 26.08 37.27
C TYR A 48 -24.79 24.65 36.73
N ARG A 49 -24.39 24.44 35.48
CA ARG A 49 -24.38 23.11 34.88
C ARG A 49 -23.36 22.19 35.56
N LYS A 50 -22.25 22.74 36.00
CA LYS A 50 -21.20 21.99 36.72
C LYS A 50 -21.71 21.47 38.08
N GLU A 51 -22.48 22.26 38.81
CA GLU A 51 -23.07 21.86 40.10
C GLU A 51 -24.16 20.80 39.87
N ARG A 52 -25.05 21.03 38.90
CA ARG A 52 -26.06 20.05 38.53
C ARG A 52 -25.44 18.69 38.11
N ALA A 53 -24.37 18.69 37.32
CA ALA A 53 -23.68 17.47 36.93
C ALA A 53 -23.04 16.72 38.11
N ARG A 54 -22.67 17.43 39.20
CA ARG A 54 -22.23 16.82 40.47
C ARG A 54 -23.34 16.13 41.21
N ASP A 55 -24.53 16.73 41.25
CA ASP A 55 -25.69 16.14 41.91
C ASP A 55 -26.23 14.90 41.20
N GLU A 56 -26.00 14.80 39.86
CA GLU A 56 -26.41 13.66 39.04
C GLU A 56 -25.44 12.47 39.08
N LEU A 57 -24.31 12.58 39.82
CA LEU A 57 -23.34 11.48 39.94
C LEU A 57 -23.97 10.20 40.46
N PRO A 58 -23.65 9.04 39.88
CA PRO A 58 -24.18 7.78 40.35
C PRO A 58 -23.67 7.46 41.75
N GLN A 59 -24.56 7.00 42.62
CA GLN A 59 -24.19 6.49 43.93
C GLN A 59 -23.64 5.06 43.78
N SER A 60 -22.36 4.87 44.04
CA SER A 60 -21.76 3.54 44.09
C SER A 60 -22.14 2.84 45.40
N GLY A 61 -23.06 1.90 45.33
CA GLY A 61 -23.42 1.07 46.49
C GLY A 61 -22.33 0.06 46.83
N SER A 62 -22.07 -0.14 48.12
CA SER A 62 -21.25 -1.23 48.61
C SER A 62 -22.08 -2.53 48.74
N GLY A 63 -21.44 -3.72 48.58
CA GLY A 63 -22.09 -5.02 48.79
C GLY A 63 -22.64 -5.67 47.50
N LYS A 64 -23.49 -6.67 47.66
CA LYS A 64 -24.02 -7.55 46.58
C LYS A 64 -25.35 -7.08 45.97
N THR A 65 -26.01 -6.09 46.58
CA THR A 65 -27.36 -5.69 46.21
C THR A 65 -27.44 -4.81 44.95
N ILE A 66 -28.37 -5.15 44.06
CA ILE A 66 -28.69 -4.35 42.89
C ILE A 66 -29.68 -3.28 43.24
N MET A 67 -29.37 -1.99 42.94
CA MET A 67 -30.16 -0.85 43.38
C MET A 67 -31.07 -0.27 42.31
N THR A 68 -30.80 -0.50 41.01
CA THR A 68 -31.54 0.11 39.91
C THR A 68 -32.02 -0.93 38.91
N SER A 69 -33.23 -0.72 38.35
CA SER A 69 -33.82 -1.57 37.31
C SER A 69 -33.73 -0.94 35.90
N GLU A 70 -33.37 0.35 35.81
CA GLU A 70 -33.36 1.10 34.57
C GLU A 70 -31.99 1.76 34.33
N PRO A 71 -31.58 1.92 33.06
CA PRO A 71 -30.40 2.70 32.70
C PRO A 71 -30.53 4.15 33.11
N LYS A 72 -29.43 4.75 33.61
CA LYS A 72 -29.35 6.16 33.95
C LYS A 72 -28.44 6.91 33.00
N PHE A 73 -28.90 8.07 32.54
CA PHE A 73 -28.08 9.01 31.78
C PHE A 73 -27.36 9.96 32.76
N VAL A 74 -26.04 10.12 32.59
CA VAL A 74 -25.19 10.90 33.46
C VAL A 74 -24.25 11.77 32.62
N PRO A 75 -24.41 13.07 32.59
CA PRO A 75 -25.57 13.80 33.08
C PRO A 75 -26.85 13.49 32.28
N GLU A 76 -28.02 13.84 32.83
CA GLU A 76 -29.32 13.59 32.19
C GLU A 76 -29.39 14.22 30.79
N GLU A 77 -28.88 15.43 30.63
CA GLU A 77 -28.66 16.10 29.34
C GLU A 77 -27.20 16.13 28.98
N ALA A 78 -26.87 15.89 27.69
CA ALA A 78 -25.50 15.98 27.21
C ALA A 78 -24.89 17.36 27.44
N VAL A 79 -23.75 17.41 28.09
CA VAL A 79 -23.02 18.66 28.38
C VAL A 79 -21.88 18.91 27.44
N GLU A 80 -21.71 20.19 27.07
CA GLU A 80 -20.54 20.60 26.31
C GLU A 80 -19.36 20.79 27.27
N ILE A 81 -18.25 20.12 26.94
CA ILE A 81 -16.98 20.22 27.65
C ILE A 81 -15.87 20.65 26.70
N SER A 82 -14.84 21.27 27.24
CA SER A 82 -13.61 21.62 26.52
C SER A 82 -12.40 21.17 27.35
N PRO A 83 -12.02 19.89 27.28
CA PRO A 83 -10.98 19.35 28.16
C PRO A 83 -9.60 19.98 27.96
N ASP A 84 -9.31 20.42 26.73
CA ASP A 84 -8.08 21.08 26.29
C ASP A 84 -8.24 22.60 26.06
N GLY A 85 -9.43 23.16 26.37
CA GLY A 85 -9.77 24.57 26.16
C GLY A 85 -10.09 24.96 24.71
N VAL A 86 -9.90 24.04 23.74
CA VAL A 86 -10.07 24.28 22.28
C VAL A 86 -11.14 23.36 21.68
N THR A 87 -11.06 22.09 21.95
CA THR A 87 -11.96 21.08 21.39
C THR A 87 -13.29 21.06 22.12
N LYS A 88 -14.39 21.23 21.41
CA LYS A 88 -15.73 21.14 21.97
C LYS A 88 -16.31 19.75 21.80
N LEU A 89 -16.69 19.11 22.89
CA LEU A 89 -17.27 17.78 22.94
C LEU A 89 -18.61 17.84 23.72
N ARG A 90 -19.62 17.19 23.18
CA ARG A 90 -20.88 16.96 23.92
C ARG A 90 -20.84 15.54 24.47
N VAL A 91 -20.76 15.41 25.78
CA VAL A 91 -20.57 14.14 26.48
C VAL A 91 -21.81 13.76 27.26
N ARG A 92 -22.18 12.51 27.21
CA ARG A 92 -23.21 11.88 28.02
C ARG A 92 -22.79 10.42 28.29
N LEU A 93 -22.72 10.05 29.53
CA LEU A 93 -22.45 8.68 29.94
C LEU A 93 -23.80 8.00 30.25
N ILE A 94 -23.86 6.69 30.02
CA ILE A 94 -25.08 5.91 30.23
C ILE A 94 -24.71 4.74 31.11
N ASP A 95 -25.20 4.75 32.35
CA ASP A 95 -25.03 3.67 33.32
C ASP A 95 -26.09 2.61 33.09
N SER A 96 -25.70 1.43 32.64
CA SER A 96 -26.61 0.28 32.49
C SER A 96 -26.70 -0.54 33.75
N VAL A 97 -27.83 -1.18 33.98
CA VAL A 97 -27.96 -2.14 35.07
C VAL A 97 -26.95 -3.25 34.95
N GLY A 98 -26.87 -3.88 33.79
CA GLY A 98 -25.93 -4.96 33.46
C GLY A 98 -26.60 -6.34 33.43
N TYR A 99 -25.79 -7.31 33.02
CA TYR A 99 -26.18 -8.72 32.99
C TYR A 99 -26.09 -9.34 34.38
N MET A 100 -27.09 -10.12 34.76
CA MET A 100 -27.11 -10.79 36.07
C MET A 100 -26.01 -11.82 36.19
N VAL A 101 -25.47 -11.92 37.39
CA VAL A 101 -24.46 -12.91 37.79
C VAL A 101 -24.98 -13.75 38.95
N ASP A 102 -24.55 -15.00 39.03
CA ASP A 102 -24.87 -15.85 40.16
C ASP A 102 -24.30 -15.25 41.45
N GLY A 103 -25.03 -15.34 42.53
CA GLY A 103 -24.62 -14.74 43.82
C GLY A 103 -24.89 -13.23 43.97
N ALA A 104 -25.43 -12.54 42.94
CA ALA A 104 -25.91 -11.18 43.12
C ALA A 104 -27.25 -11.15 43.84
N VAL A 105 -27.41 -10.25 44.83
CA VAL A 105 -28.61 -10.13 45.69
C VAL A 105 -29.52 -9.01 45.16
N GLY A 106 -30.85 -9.18 45.25
CA GLY A 106 -31.85 -8.17 44.88
C GLY A 106 -32.62 -8.42 43.59
N ALA A 107 -32.33 -9.58 42.90
CA ALA A 107 -33.13 -10.09 41.80
C ALA A 107 -34.40 -10.81 42.29
N GLU A 108 -34.38 -11.29 43.53
CA GLU A 108 -35.44 -12.01 44.18
C GLU A 108 -35.81 -11.35 45.51
N GLU A 109 -37.07 -11.43 45.87
CA GLU A 109 -37.63 -10.98 47.12
C GLU A 109 -38.41 -12.18 47.73
N ASP A 110 -37.97 -12.65 48.91
CA ASP A 110 -38.50 -13.83 49.58
C ASP A 110 -38.54 -15.13 48.72
N GLY A 111 -37.53 -15.33 47.83
CA GLY A 111 -37.42 -16.50 46.97
C GLY A 111 -38.30 -16.43 45.70
N VAL A 112 -38.95 -15.30 45.44
CA VAL A 112 -39.74 -15.06 44.24
C VAL A 112 -39.03 -14.01 43.37
N PRO A 113 -38.98 -14.13 42.04
CA PRO A 113 -38.41 -13.11 41.17
C PRO A 113 -39.04 -11.77 41.42
N ARG A 114 -38.23 -10.73 41.67
CA ARG A 114 -38.69 -9.34 41.83
C ARG A 114 -39.23 -8.83 40.50
N MET A 115 -40.53 -8.47 40.48
CA MET A 115 -41.19 -7.92 39.33
C MET A 115 -41.01 -6.42 39.28
N VAL A 116 -40.77 -5.85 38.10
CA VAL A 116 -40.58 -4.41 37.87
C VAL A 116 -41.33 -3.95 36.63
N THR A 117 -41.82 -2.72 36.68
CA THR A 117 -42.42 -2.03 35.54
C THR A 117 -41.28 -1.39 34.73
N THR A 118 -41.35 -1.47 33.40
CA THR A 118 -40.37 -0.86 32.47
C THR A 118 -41.09 -0.04 31.42
N PRO A 119 -40.46 1.00 30.85
CA PRO A 119 -41.05 1.75 29.73
C PRO A 119 -41.30 0.96 28.44
N TRP A 120 -40.82 -0.29 28.35
CA TRP A 120 -40.84 -1.10 27.13
C TRP A 120 -41.96 -2.11 27.10
N TYR A 121 -42.62 -2.39 28.24
CA TYR A 121 -43.71 -3.34 28.36
C TYR A 121 -44.87 -2.75 29.16
N ASP A 122 -46.08 -3.09 28.78
CA ASP A 122 -47.30 -2.69 29.49
C ASP A 122 -47.64 -3.55 30.70
N HIS A 123 -46.77 -4.50 31.04
CA HIS A 123 -46.89 -5.43 32.17
C HIS A 123 -45.58 -5.55 32.94
N GLU A 124 -45.67 -5.98 34.17
CA GLU A 124 -44.48 -6.23 35.00
C GLU A 124 -43.70 -7.41 34.49
N ILE A 125 -42.39 -7.31 34.45
CA ILE A 125 -41.46 -8.38 34.03
C ILE A 125 -40.44 -8.62 35.16
N PRO A 126 -39.77 -9.80 35.20
CA PRO A 126 -38.71 -10.07 36.15
C PRO A 126 -37.58 -9.03 36.03
N MET A 127 -37.04 -8.61 37.17
CA MET A 127 -35.97 -7.61 37.24
C MET A 127 -34.72 -8.07 36.40
N THR A 128 -34.44 -9.36 36.32
CA THR A 128 -33.37 -9.93 35.54
C THR A 128 -33.57 -9.66 34.05
N GLU A 129 -34.78 -9.84 33.56
CA GLU A 129 -35.14 -9.56 32.16
C GLU A 129 -35.12 -8.07 31.85
N ALA A 130 -35.66 -7.26 32.77
CA ALA A 130 -35.64 -5.79 32.64
C ALA A 130 -34.21 -5.24 32.56
N ALA A 131 -33.30 -5.74 33.39
CA ALA A 131 -31.89 -5.35 33.42
C ALA A 131 -31.17 -5.68 32.11
N GLU A 132 -31.38 -6.89 31.58
CA GLU A 132 -30.79 -7.32 30.29
C GLU A 132 -31.37 -6.52 29.13
N LEU A 133 -32.69 -6.34 29.09
CA LEU A 133 -33.34 -5.55 28.03
C LEU A 133 -32.85 -4.10 28.04
N GLY A 134 -32.82 -3.44 29.22
CA GLY A 134 -32.31 -2.09 29.38
C GLY A 134 -30.85 -1.97 28.93
N THR A 135 -30.02 -2.94 29.28
CA THR A 135 -28.62 -2.97 28.84
C THR A 135 -28.50 -3.13 27.34
N LYS A 136 -29.30 -3.98 26.68
CA LYS A 136 -29.34 -4.08 25.20
C LYS A 136 -29.79 -2.79 24.54
N LYS A 137 -30.83 -2.13 25.08
CA LYS A 137 -31.29 -0.84 24.55
C LYS A 137 -30.22 0.24 24.63
N VAL A 138 -29.40 0.25 25.69
CA VAL A 138 -28.24 1.14 25.79
C VAL A 138 -27.25 0.86 24.66
N MET A 139 -26.89 -0.41 24.45
CA MET A 139 -25.92 -0.80 23.40
C MET A 139 -26.42 -0.49 22.00
N GLU A 140 -27.66 -0.83 21.67
CA GLU A 140 -28.22 -0.70 20.34
C GLU A 140 -28.59 0.75 19.96
N GLY A 141 -29.30 1.45 20.87
CA GLY A 141 -29.99 2.71 20.53
C GLY A 141 -29.40 3.98 21.13
N HIS A 142 -28.73 3.92 22.28
CA HIS A 142 -28.42 5.13 23.04
C HIS A 142 -26.93 5.51 23.09
N CYS A 143 -26.00 4.59 22.86
CA CYS A 143 -24.58 4.92 22.85
C CYS A 143 -24.00 4.96 21.43
N SER A 144 -22.98 5.79 21.24
CA SER A 144 -22.13 5.79 20.04
C SER A 144 -20.86 4.95 20.27
N ILE A 145 -20.48 4.77 21.53
CA ILE A 145 -19.27 4.07 21.98
C ILE A 145 -19.64 3.19 23.17
N GLY A 146 -19.08 1.99 23.26
CA GLY A 146 -19.26 1.07 24.38
C GLY A 146 -18.05 0.96 25.29
N ILE A 147 -18.27 0.83 26.59
CA ILE A 147 -17.26 0.33 27.53
C ILE A 147 -17.87 -0.85 28.27
N VAL A 148 -17.30 -2.03 28.04
CA VAL A 148 -17.69 -3.23 28.77
C VAL A 148 -16.79 -3.37 30.00
N VAL A 149 -17.38 -3.31 31.19
CA VAL A 149 -16.64 -3.45 32.45
C VAL A 149 -16.86 -4.85 33.01
N THR A 150 -15.79 -5.59 33.18
CA THR A 150 -15.75 -6.88 33.91
C THR A 150 -14.79 -6.81 35.09
N THR A 151 -14.54 -7.91 35.80
CA THR A 151 -13.67 -7.94 36.96
C THR A 151 -12.92 -9.26 37.07
N ASP A 152 -11.82 -9.26 37.81
CA ASP A 152 -11.09 -10.45 38.26
C ASP A 152 -11.63 -11.06 39.56
N GLY A 153 -12.75 -10.52 40.11
CA GLY A 153 -13.35 -10.94 41.34
C GLY A 153 -12.83 -10.24 42.60
N THR A 154 -11.81 -9.39 42.51
CA THR A 154 -11.16 -8.74 43.66
C THR A 154 -11.94 -7.53 44.21
N ILE A 155 -12.89 -7.00 43.47
CA ILE A 155 -13.61 -5.76 43.82
C ILE A 155 -14.85 -6.00 44.66
N THR A 156 -15.42 -7.21 44.66
CA THR A 156 -16.60 -7.62 45.41
C THR A 156 -16.37 -8.98 46.07
N GLU A 157 -17.36 -9.43 46.82
CA GLU A 157 -17.35 -10.80 47.41
C GLU A 157 -17.91 -11.87 46.46
N ILE A 158 -18.22 -11.53 45.18
CA ILE A 158 -18.70 -12.47 44.17
C ILE A 158 -17.47 -13.09 43.49
N PRO A 159 -17.36 -14.42 43.44
CA PRO A 159 -16.24 -15.12 42.81
C PRO A 159 -16.14 -14.80 41.30
N ARG A 160 -14.92 -14.89 40.75
CA ARG A 160 -14.69 -14.62 39.32
C ARG A 160 -15.50 -15.52 38.40
N GLU A 161 -15.69 -16.77 38.78
CA GLU A 161 -16.39 -17.81 38.03
C GLU A 161 -17.83 -17.41 37.71
N ASP A 162 -18.50 -16.72 38.63
CA ASP A 162 -19.89 -16.29 38.50
C ASP A 162 -20.05 -15.17 37.43
N TYR A 163 -18.98 -14.45 37.16
CA TYR A 163 -19.01 -13.35 36.13
C TYR A 163 -18.87 -13.90 34.71
N VAL A 164 -18.27 -15.07 34.46
CA VAL A 164 -17.85 -15.53 33.15
C VAL A 164 -19.00 -15.54 32.10
N GLN A 165 -20.16 -16.08 32.49
CA GLN A 165 -21.28 -16.20 31.57
C GLN A 165 -21.91 -14.84 31.22
N ALA A 166 -22.08 -13.98 32.21
CA ALA A 166 -22.61 -12.63 32.02
C ALA A 166 -21.65 -11.74 31.22
N GLU A 167 -20.35 -11.85 31.48
CA GLU A 167 -19.29 -11.21 30.73
C GLU A 167 -19.30 -11.63 29.24
N LYS A 168 -19.37 -12.93 28.98
CA LYS A 168 -19.44 -13.46 27.61
C LYS A 168 -20.65 -12.92 26.86
N ARG A 169 -21.83 -12.88 27.51
CA ARG A 169 -23.03 -12.30 26.91
C ARG A 169 -22.86 -10.82 26.61
N ALA A 170 -22.36 -10.03 27.57
CA ALA A 170 -22.16 -8.61 27.42
C ALA A 170 -21.22 -8.27 26.26
N ILE A 171 -20.09 -8.97 26.14
CA ILE A 171 -19.11 -8.78 25.06
C ILE A 171 -19.72 -9.19 23.70
N THR A 172 -20.37 -10.37 23.64
CA THR A 172 -20.97 -10.86 22.40
C THR A 172 -22.07 -9.93 21.88
N ASP A 173 -22.94 -9.44 22.79
CA ASP A 173 -24.02 -8.53 22.40
C ASP A 173 -23.45 -7.15 21.99
N MET A 174 -22.37 -6.68 22.62
CA MET A 174 -21.69 -5.47 22.18
C MET A 174 -21.04 -5.61 20.82
N GLN A 175 -20.35 -6.74 20.54
CA GLN A 175 -19.77 -7.05 19.23
C GLN A 175 -20.83 -7.04 18.10
N LYS A 176 -22.04 -7.59 18.38
CA LYS A 176 -23.14 -7.59 17.38
C LYS A 176 -23.59 -6.19 16.97
N THR A 177 -23.38 -5.17 17.80
CA THR A 177 -23.77 -3.79 17.46
C THR A 177 -22.87 -3.17 16.38
N GLY A 178 -21.68 -3.71 16.15
CA GLY A 178 -20.67 -3.12 15.25
C GLY A 178 -20.10 -1.79 15.71
N LYS A 179 -20.43 -1.32 16.92
CA LYS A 179 -19.93 -0.07 17.46
C LYS A 179 -18.54 -0.24 18.08
N PRO A 180 -17.68 0.79 18.06
CA PRO A 180 -16.40 0.75 18.75
C PRO A 180 -16.61 0.59 20.25
N PHE A 181 -15.87 -0.31 20.88
CA PHE A 181 -15.95 -0.51 22.32
C PHE A 181 -14.64 -0.99 22.91
N LEU A 182 -14.47 -0.70 24.20
CA LEU A 182 -13.33 -1.10 25.01
C LEU A 182 -13.80 -2.06 26.08
N VAL A 183 -12.97 -3.04 26.44
CA VAL A 183 -13.19 -3.93 27.60
C VAL A 183 -12.24 -3.52 28.71
N ILE A 184 -12.79 -3.30 29.92
CA ILE A 184 -12.03 -2.98 31.12
C ILE A 184 -12.19 -4.11 32.13
N VAL A 185 -11.06 -4.66 32.57
CA VAL A 185 -11.00 -5.59 33.71
C VAL A 185 -10.74 -4.76 34.96
N ASN A 186 -11.77 -4.54 35.75
CA ASN A 186 -11.67 -3.79 37.01
C ASN A 186 -11.08 -4.70 38.10
N SER A 187 -9.94 -4.29 38.64
CA SER A 187 -9.19 -5.04 39.66
C SER A 187 -8.62 -4.11 40.71
N ARG A 188 -8.63 -4.51 41.96
CA ARG A 188 -7.90 -3.82 43.03
C ARG A 188 -6.39 -3.92 42.92
N ASN A 189 -5.91 -4.93 42.21
CA ASN A 189 -4.49 -5.10 41.90
C ASN A 189 -4.28 -5.33 40.39
N PRO A 190 -4.25 -4.28 39.59
CA PRO A 190 -4.13 -4.37 38.14
C PRO A 190 -2.88 -5.11 37.63
N ALA A 191 -1.81 -5.15 38.44
CA ALA A 191 -0.58 -5.89 38.13
C ALA A 191 -0.59 -7.34 38.65
N GLY A 192 -1.68 -7.78 39.29
CA GLY A 192 -1.79 -9.10 39.89
C GLY A 192 -2.02 -10.22 38.89
N GLU A 193 -1.68 -11.44 39.27
CA GLU A 193 -1.81 -12.65 38.45
C GLU A 193 -3.28 -12.89 38.02
N ALA A 194 -4.23 -12.71 38.93
CA ALA A 194 -5.66 -12.88 38.64
C ALA A 194 -6.13 -11.98 37.53
N ALA A 195 -5.76 -10.68 37.57
CA ALA A 195 -6.08 -9.70 36.54
C ALA A 195 -5.43 -10.05 35.19
N GLY A 196 -4.17 -10.51 35.23
CA GLY A 196 -3.43 -11.00 34.05
C GLY A 196 -4.10 -12.24 33.42
N ALA A 197 -4.57 -13.17 34.23
CA ALA A 197 -5.27 -14.35 33.73
C ALA A 197 -6.60 -14.02 33.04
N VAL A 198 -7.38 -13.08 33.62
CA VAL A 198 -8.62 -12.61 32.96
C VAL A 198 -8.33 -11.88 31.66
N LYS A 199 -7.31 -11.04 31.63
CA LYS A 199 -6.87 -10.36 30.42
C LYS A 199 -6.53 -11.38 29.32
N ALA A 200 -5.70 -12.36 29.62
CA ALA A 200 -5.29 -13.41 28.67
C ALA A 200 -6.49 -14.24 28.19
N TYR A 201 -7.42 -14.58 29.09
CA TYR A 201 -8.64 -15.27 28.71
C TYR A 201 -9.47 -14.47 27.69
N LEU A 202 -9.68 -13.18 27.93
CA LEU A 202 -10.46 -12.32 27.05
C LEU A 202 -9.77 -12.10 25.69
N GLN A 203 -8.44 -11.95 25.68
CA GLN A 203 -7.65 -11.87 24.46
C GLN A 203 -7.81 -13.11 23.59
N ASN A 204 -7.65 -14.29 24.19
CA ASN A 204 -7.72 -15.56 23.46
C ASN A 204 -9.15 -15.92 23.01
N THR A 205 -10.16 -15.54 23.79
CA THR A 205 -11.55 -15.94 23.52
C THR A 205 -12.27 -15.01 22.53
N PHE A 206 -12.01 -13.70 22.60
CA PHE A 206 -12.75 -12.69 21.83
C PHE A 206 -11.87 -11.89 20.87
N ALA A 207 -10.57 -12.16 20.80
CA ALA A 207 -9.60 -11.38 20.01
C ALA A 207 -9.63 -9.87 20.32
N LEU A 208 -9.75 -9.53 21.63
CA LEU A 208 -9.82 -8.15 22.11
C LEU A 208 -8.56 -7.80 22.90
N GLU A 209 -8.28 -6.50 23.03
CA GLU A 209 -7.20 -5.96 23.87
C GLU A 209 -7.78 -5.29 25.13
N PRO A 210 -8.12 -6.07 26.19
CA PRO A 210 -8.70 -5.50 27.39
C PRO A 210 -7.67 -4.71 28.19
N ILE A 211 -8.14 -3.61 28.80
CA ILE A 211 -7.36 -2.81 29.73
C ILE A 211 -7.65 -3.27 31.16
N VAL A 212 -6.60 -3.51 31.92
CA VAL A 212 -6.72 -3.77 33.35
C VAL A 212 -6.51 -2.46 34.11
N ALA A 213 -7.47 -2.12 34.98
CA ALA A 213 -7.40 -0.89 35.77
C ALA A 213 -8.14 -1.04 37.09
N ASP A 214 -7.75 -0.26 38.09
CA ASP A 214 -8.58 0.01 39.26
C ASP A 214 -9.47 1.20 38.95
N CYS A 215 -10.74 0.92 38.64
CA CYS A 215 -11.70 1.99 38.32
C CYS A 215 -11.91 3.02 39.41
N GLN A 216 -11.61 2.67 40.67
CA GLN A 216 -11.73 3.61 41.81
C GLN A 216 -10.53 4.57 41.88
N ALA A 217 -9.35 4.10 41.48
CA ALA A 217 -8.08 4.83 41.53
C ALA A 217 -7.75 5.61 40.25
N LEU A 218 -8.57 5.52 39.20
CA LEU A 218 -8.33 6.22 37.95
C LEU A 218 -8.26 7.73 38.14
N ASP A 219 -7.20 8.32 37.66
CA ASP A 219 -6.97 9.75 37.56
C ASP A 219 -7.16 10.28 36.14
N ALA A 220 -6.98 11.58 35.93
CA ALA A 220 -7.09 12.20 34.60
C ALA A 220 -6.14 11.57 33.54
N GLU A 221 -4.93 11.17 33.94
CA GLU A 221 -3.98 10.51 33.03
C GLU A 221 -4.46 9.12 32.64
N GLY A 222 -4.95 8.34 33.62
CA GLY A 222 -5.54 7.02 33.39
C GLY A 222 -6.74 7.08 32.45
N ILE A 223 -7.63 8.05 32.65
CA ILE A 223 -8.78 8.28 31.75
C ILE A 223 -8.31 8.68 30.35
N GLY A 224 -7.28 9.52 30.22
CA GLY A 224 -6.68 9.86 28.93
C GLY A 224 -6.15 8.62 28.20
N LYS A 225 -5.52 7.69 28.92
CA LYS A 225 -5.07 6.40 28.35
C LYS A 225 -6.25 5.53 27.89
N LEU A 226 -7.35 5.50 28.66
CA LEU A 226 -8.58 4.80 28.24
C LEU A 226 -9.18 5.39 26.97
N MET A 227 -9.25 6.73 26.89
CA MET A 227 -9.77 7.42 25.69
C MET A 227 -8.90 7.17 24.47
N LYS A 228 -7.57 7.16 24.64
CA LYS A 228 -6.66 6.79 23.56
C LYS A 228 -6.85 5.36 23.10
N ALA A 229 -6.94 4.41 24.02
CA ALA A 229 -7.18 3.01 23.69
C ALA A 229 -8.52 2.82 22.98
N LEU A 230 -9.54 3.56 23.37
CA LEU A 230 -10.83 3.56 22.71
C LEU A 230 -10.73 4.00 21.24
N LEU A 231 -9.91 5.00 20.91
CA LEU A 231 -9.69 5.43 19.53
C LEU A 231 -9.11 4.31 18.64
N TYR A 232 -8.30 3.44 19.20
CA TYR A 232 -7.77 2.27 18.46
C TYR A 232 -8.84 1.21 18.16
N THR A 233 -10.00 1.24 18.81
CA THR A 233 -11.12 0.35 18.50
C THR A 233 -12.02 0.86 17.37
N PHE A 234 -11.83 2.11 16.92
CA PHE A 234 -12.56 2.62 15.78
C PHE A 234 -12.14 1.94 14.47
N PRO A 235 -13.07 1.85 13.50
CA PRO A 235 -12.75 1.29 12.19
C PRO A 235 -11.63 2.05 11.50
N MET A 236 -10.75 1.35 10.81
CA MET A 236 -9.81 1.95 9.88
C MET A 236 -10.58 2.46 8.66
N SER A 237 -10.37 3.72 8.28
CA SER A 237 -11.02 4.34 7.13
C SER A 237 -10.17 4.25 5.86
N GLU A 238 -8.85 4.34 6.01
CA GLU A 238 -7.92 4.40 4.88
C GLU A 238 -6.56 3.81 5.26
N LEU A 239 -6.03 2.97 4.37
CA LEU A 239 -4.64 2.50 4.40
C LEU A 239 -3.87 3.13 3.25
N ARG A 240 -2.88 3.99 3.54
CA ARG A 240 -1.97 4.58 2.57
C ARG A 240 -0.63 3.86 2.59
N VAL A 241 -0.26 3.30 1.45
CA VAL A 241 1.00 2.58 1.32
C VAL A 241 1.96 3.37 0.43
N HIS A 242 3.10 3.76 0.98
CA HIS A 242 4.16 4.41 0.22
C HIS A 242 5.06 3.34 -0.42
N LEU A 243 5.08 3.36 -1.75
CA LEU A 243 5.92 2.51 -2.59
C LEU A 243 7.02 3.33 -3.26
N PRO A 244 8.17 2.72 -3.62
CA PRO A 244 9.18 3.37 -4.44
C PRO A 244 8.63 3.75 -5.82
N ARG A 245 9.03 4.90 -6.35
CA ARG A 245 8.54 5.41 -7.65
C ARG A 245 8.77 4.48 -8.83
N TRP A 246 9.83 3.65 -8.79
CA TRP A 246 10.10 2.71 -9.86
C TRP A 246 8.99 1.63 -10.00
N MET A 247 8.23 1.37 -8.94
CA MET A 247 7.09 0.47 -8.97
C MET A 247 5.97 0.95 -9.92
N ASP A 248 5.84 2.27 -10.10
CA ASP A 248 4.85 2.85 -11.02
C ASP A 248 5.16 2.52 -12.49
N ALA A 249 6.45 2.30 -12.80
CA ALA A 249 6.89 1.92 -14.13
C ALA A 249 6.64 0.44 -14.49
N LEU A 250 6.19 -0.38 -13.52
CA LEU A 250 5.85 -1.78 -13.75
C LEU A 250 4.41 -1.92 -14.23
N GLU A 251 4.21 -2.81 -15.19
CA GLU A 251 2.86 -3.19 -15.62
C GLU A 251 2.08 -3.83 -14.45
N PRO A 252 0.74 -3.72 -14.42
CA PRO A 252 -0.09 -4.28 -13.35
C PRO A 252 0.12 -5.79 -13.14
N GLU A 253 0.39 -6.52 -14.23
CA GLU A 253 0.58 -7.98 -14.26
C GLU A 253 2.00 -8.40 -13.87
N HIS A 254 2.91 -7.44 -13.66
CA HIS A 254 4.28 -7.77 -13.25
C HIS A 254 4.26 -8.57 -11.94
N PRO A 255 4.94 -9.73 -11.84
CA PRO A 255 4.81 -10.65 -10.70
C PRO A 255 5.02 -10.00 -9.32
N VAL A 256 6.01 -9.11 -9.21
CA VAL A 256 6.31 -8.39 -7.96
C VAL A 256 5.16 -7.45 -7.58
N LYS A 257 4.63 -6.70 -8.55
CA LYS A 257 3.54 -5.73 -8.32
C LYS A 257 2.23 -6.44 -8.02
N ALA A 258 1.89 -7.46 -8.80
CA ALA A 258 0.66 -8.24 -8.63
C ALA A 258 0.63 -8.95 -7.27
N ALA A 259 1.71 -9.64 -6.87
CA ALA A 259 1.80 -10.33 -5.59
C ALA A 259 1.69 -9.35 -4.40
N LEU A 260 2.36 -8.20 -4.49
CA LEU A 260 2.28 -7.17 -3.46
C LEU A 260 0.86 -6.62 -3.31
N TYR A 261 0.22 -6.25 -4.42
CA TYR A 261 -1.13 -5.68 -4.38
C TYR A 261 -2.16 -6.69 -3.89
N GLN A 262 -2.04 -7.96 -4.27
CA GLN A 262 -2.91 -9.00 -3.76
C GLN A 262 -2.75 -9.18 -2.24
N ALA A 263 -1.53 -9.19 -1.73
CA ALA A 263 -1.28 -9.28 -0.30
C ALA A 263 -1.84 -8.05 0.46
N LEU A 264 -1.63 -6.84 -0.07
CA LEU A 264 -2.16 -5.61 0.53
C LEU A 264 -3.70 -5.58 0.56
N LEU A 265 -4.37 -6.09 -0.49
CA LEU A 265 -5.83 -6.20 -0.51
C LEU A 265 -6.33 -7.18 0.55
N GLN A 266 -5.71 -8.36 0.68
CA GLN A 266 -6.06 -9.33 1.71
C GLN A 266 -5.87 -8.75 3.13
N MET A 267 -4.73 -8.10 3.38
CA MET A 267 -4.46 -7.44 4.66
C MET A 267 -5.47 -6.31 4.95
N ALA A 268 -5.87 -5.54 3.93
CA ALA A 268 -6.85 -4.48 4.10
C ALA A 268 -8.25 -5.03 4.47
N GLU A 269 -8.61 -6.21 3.97
CA GLU A 269 -9.85 -6.90 4.34
C GLU A 269 -9.82 -7.43 5.79
N GLU A 270 -8.65 -7.80 6.31
CA GLU A 270 -8.46 -8.29 7.67
C GLU A 270 -8.42 -7.16 8.72
N ILE A 271 -8.03 -5.94 8.32
CA ILE A 271 -7.92 -4.80 9.24
C ILE A 271 -9.28 -4.14 9.42
N HIS A 272 -9.97 -4.48 10.49
CA HIS A 272 -11.25 -3.86 10.83
C HIS A 272 -11.09 -2.62 11.72
N THR A 273 -10.07 -2.60 12.58
CA THR A 273 -9.83 -1.50 13.52
C THR A 273 -8.40 -0.96 13.41
N LEU A 274 -8.20 0.29 13.84
CA LEU A 274 -6.86 0.91 13.86
C LEU A 274 -5.85 0.11 14.68
N GLY A 275 -6.29 -0.54 15.76
CA GLY A 275 -5.43 -1.34 16.64
C GLY A 275 -4.91 -2.62 15.97
N GLN A 276 -5.62 -3.18 15.00
CA GLN A 276 -5.22 -4.38 14.28
C GLN A 276 -4.19 -4.11 13.19
N ALA A 277 -4.08 -2.85 12.73
CA ALA A 277 -3.28 -2.49 11.57
C ALA A 277 -1.80 -2.92 11.69
N GLU A 278 -1.16 -2.69 12.85
CA GLU A 278 0.25 -3.06 13.05
C GLU A 278 0.46 -4.56 13.00
N GLY A 279 -0.40 -5.34 13.65
CA GLY A 279 -0.31 -6.80 13.68
C GLY A 279 -0.50 -7.44 12.31
N VAL A 280 -1.50 -6.99 11.57
CA VAL A 280 -1.77 -7.53 10.21
C VAL A 280 -0.69 -7.11 9.23
N LEU A 281 -0.27 -5.83 9.23
CA LEU A 281 0.78 -5.34 8.34
C LEU A 281 2.15 -5.98 8.62
N ALA A 282 2.37 -6.57 9.80
CA ALA A 282 3.58 -7.34 10.08
C ALA A 282 3.78 -8.51 9.11
N GLY A 283 2.69 -9.09 8.57
CA GLY A 283 2.71 -10.11 7.53
C GLY A 283 3.38 -9.69 6.22
N LEU A 284 3.58 -8.37 5.96
CA LEU A 284 4.35 -7.89 4.82
C LEU A 284 5.79 -8.42 4.82
N ARG A 285 6.37 -8.73 5.99
CA ARG A 285 7.72 -9.31 6.11
C ARG A 285 7.81 -10.75 5.59
N GLU A 286 6.68 -11.43 5.45
CA GLU A 286 6.64 -12.80 4.92
C GLU A 286 6.73 -12.85 3.39
N LEU A 287 6.53 -11.70 2.72
CA LEU A 287 6.64 -11.60 1.28
C LEU A 287 8.12 -11.61 0.85
N PRO A 288 8.54 -12.54 -0.03
CA PRO A 288 9.95 -12.70 -0.40
C PRO A 288 10.56 -11.46 -1.07
N GLN A 289 9.74 -10.62 -1.69
CA GLN A 289 10.18 -9.37 -2.32
C GLN A 289 10.27 -8.19 -1.36
N VAL A 290 9.74 -8.29 -0.13
CA VAL A 290 9.75 -7.21 0.86
C VAL A 290 10.89 -7.43 1.84
N GLN A 291 11.71 -6.41 2.04
CA GLN A 291 12.79 -6.44 3.04
C GLN A 291 12.26 -6.08 4.43
N ASP A 292 11.46 -5.01 4.51
CA ASP A 292 10.85 -4.55 5.75
C ASP A 292 9.69 -3.60 5.44
N TYR A 293 8.91 -3.27 6.46
CA TYR A 293 7.91 -2.21 6.41
C TYR A 293 8.05 -1.29 7.61
N SER A 294 7.62 -0.06 7.48
CA SER A 294 7.58 0.90 8.58
C SER A 294 6.23 1.59 8.65
N LEU A 295 5.63 1.56 9.84
CA LEU A 295 4.43 2.34 10.14
C LEU A 295 4.87 3.80 10.33
N ARG A 296 4.51 4.68 9.40
CA ARG A 296 4.92 6.08 9.43
C ARG A 296 4.06 6.92 10.35
N SER A 297 2.76 6.72 10.28
CA SER A 297 1.81 7.40 11.17
C SER A 297 0.48 6.65 11.24
N VAL A 298 -0.19 6.79 12.38
CA VAL A 298 -1.58 6.42 12.59
C VAL A 298 -2.31 7.70 12.99
N ASP A 299 -3.19 8.17 12.12
CA ASP A 299 -4.04 9.32 12.40
C ASP A 299 -5.36 8.81 12.99
N LEU A 300 -5.49 8.96 14.28
CA LEU A 300 -6.65 8.49 15.05
C LEU A 300 -7.92 9.27 14.71
N GLY A 301 -7.79 10.55 14.37
CA GLY A 301 -8.92 11.43 14.05
C GLY A 301 -9.54 11.13 12.69
N SER A 302 -8.75 10.93 11.64
CA SER A 302 -9.24 10.54 10.32
C SER A 302 -9.44 9.04 10.17
N GLY A 303 -8.79 8.24 11.00
CA GLY A 303 -8.77 6.78 10.89
C GLY A 303 -7.87 6.29 9.77
N SER A 304 -6.86 7.05 9.40
CA SER A 304 -5.92 6.67 8.37
C SER A 304 -4.62 6.12 8.93
N VAL A 305 -4.11 5.08 8.26
CA VAL A 305 -2.81 4.46 8.57
C VAL A 305 -1.90 4.67 7.39
N ILE A 306 -0.69 5.15 7.65
CA ILE A 306 0.35 5.36 6.62
C ILE A 306 1.50 4.42 6.90
N CYS A 307 1.79 3.52 5.96
CA CYS A 307 2.94 2.65 6.00
C CYS A 307 3.83 2.86 4.77
N ALA A 308 5.12 2.53 4.90
CA ALA A 308 6.07 2.50 3.81
C ALA A 308 6.69 1.11 3.73
N ILE A 309 6.81 0.58 2.53
CA ILE A 309 7.42 -0.72 2.27
C ILE A 309 8.84 -0.50 1.77
N VAL A 310 9.77 -1.26 2.32
CA VAL A 310 11.19 -1.25 1.94
C VAL A 310 11.48 -2.53 1.17
N PHE A 311 12.04 -2.38 -0.02
CA PHE A 311 12.45 -3.48 -0.87
C PHE A 311 13.96 -3.66 -0.84
N PRO A 312 14.48 -4.87 -1.07
CA PRO A 312 15.91 -5.07 -1.28
C PRO A 312 16.40 -4.23 -2.47
N GLU A 313 17.52 -3.56 -2.32
CA GLU A 313 18.11 -2.76 -3.41
C GLU A 313 18.38 -3.60 -4.66
N ALA A 314 18.79 -4.85 -4.47
CA ALA A 314 19.03 -5.80 -5.56
C ALA A 314 17.80 -6.01 -6.45
N LEU A 315 16.59 -6.01 -5.88
CA LEU A 315 15.34 -6.23 -6.63
C LEU A 315 15.13 -5.19 -7.74
N PHE A 316 15.45 -3.93 -7.46
CA PHE A 316 15.37 -2.86 -8.47
C PHE A 316 16.29 -3.16 -9.66
N TYR A 317 17.55 -3.53 -9.40
CA TYR A 317 18.51 -3.82 -10.47
C TYR A 317 18.21 -5.14 -11.21
N GLU A 318 17.63 -6.13 -10.54
CA GLU A 318 17.17 -7.37 -11.20
C GLU A 318 16.07 -7.06 -12.22
N ILE A 319 15.06 -6.29 -11.83
CA ILE A 319 13.97 -5.87 -12.71
C ILE A 319 14.50 -4.99 -13.85
N LEU A 320 15.39 -4.07 -13.55
CA LEU A 320 15.99 -3.17 -14.54
C LEU A 320 16.82 -3.97 -15.55
N SER A 321 17.63 -4.93 -15.08
CA SER A 321 18.44 -5.81 -15.93
C SER A 321 17.57 -6.67 -16.86
N ALA A 322 16.50 -7.24 -16.34
CA ALA A 322 15.56 -8.03 -17.12
C ALA A 322 14.89 -7.19 -18.23
N ARG A 323 14.51 -5.94 -17.94
CA ARG A 323 13.92 -5.05 -18.94
C ARG A 323 14.91 -4.51 -19.95
N ALA A 324 16.13 -4.22 -19.52
CA ALA A 324 17.19 -3.69 -20.38
C ALA A 324 17.85 -4.77 -21.25
N GLY A 325 17.67 -6.06 -20.93
CA GLY A 325 18.34 -7.17 -21.57
C GLY A 325 19.85 -7.23 -21.33
N MET A 326 20.33 -6.52 -20.28
CA MET A 326 21.75 -6.44 -19.93
C MET A 326 21.94 -6.34 -18.41
N PRO A 327 23.03 -6.88 -17.84
CA PRO A 327 23.24 -6.91 -16.41
C PRO A 327 23.55 -5.50 -15.85
N ILE A 328 22.74 -5.02 -14.92
CA ILE A 328 22.93 -3.77 -14.18
C ILE A 328 22.82 -4.12 -12.71
N ARG A 329 23.82 -3.76 -11.89
CA ARG A 329 23.91 -4.18 -10.49
C ARG A 329 24.13 -3.03 -9.50
N SER A 330 24.34 -1.81 -10.01
CA SER A 330 24.58 -0.63 -9.18
C SER A 330 24.28 0.67 -9.92
N ASP A 331 24.09 1.76 -9.16
CA ASP A 331 23.92 3.10 -9.69
C ASP A 331 25.10 3.52 -10.60
N ALA A 332 26.32 3.13 -10.23
CA ALA A 332 27.50 3.44 -11.03
C ALA A 332 27.44 2.80 -12.42
N GLN A 333 27.05 1.53 -12.50
CA GLN A 333 26.87 0.84 -13.78
C GLN A 333 25.72 1.44 -14.59
N LEU A 334 24.62 1.82 -13.93
CA LEU A 334 23.49 2.47 -14.58
C LEU A 334 23.89 3.81 -15.18
N LEU A 335 24.64 4.65 -14.44
CA LEU A 335 25.13 5.93 -14.95
C LEU A 335 26.09 5.77 -16.13
N GLN A 336 27.02 4.81 -16.03
CA GLN A 336 27.93 4.49 -17.13
C GLN A 336 27.16 4.06 -18.38
N LEU A 337 26.22 3.13 -18.23
CA LEU A 337 25.38 2.63 -19.32
C LEU A 337 24.56 3.75 -19.97
N LEU A 338 23.95 4.62 -19.18
CA LEU A 338 23.19 5.77 -19.70
C LEU A 338 24.08 6.72 -20.49
N THR A 339 25.33 6.91 -20.05
CA THR A 339 26.32 7.75 -20.75
C THR A 339 26.67 7.11 -22.10
N GLU A 340 26.98 5.83 -22.12
CA GLU A 340 27.31 5.06 -23.34
C GLU A 340 26.10 5.04 -24.31
N LEU A 341 24.92 4.75 -23.82
CA LEU A 341 23.70 4.74 -24.63
C LEU A 341 23.37 6.12 -25.19
N SER A 342 23.63 7.21 -24.43
CA SER A 342 23.44 8.58 -24.91
C SER A 342 24.37 8.89 -26.09
N GLN A 343 25.63 8.47 -26.01
CA GLN A 343 26.59 8.63 -27.11
C GLN A 343 26.16 7.80 -28.34
N ILE A 344 25.84 6.53 -28.13
CA ILE A 344 25.34 5.66 -29.20
C ILE A 344 24.09 6.23 -29.85
N LYS A 345 23.16 6.74 -29.03
CA LYS A 345 21.93 7.36 -29.53
C LYS A 345 22.22 8.59 -30.39
N GLN A 346 23.12 9.47 -29.96
CA GLN A 346 23.52 10.65 -30.73
C GLN A 346 24.11 10.27 -32.11
N GLU A 347 24.96 9.22 -32.15
CA GLU A 347 25.50 8.75 -33.42
C GLU A 347 24.42 8.05 -34.28
N TYR A 348 23.54 7.26 -33.65
CA TYR A 348 22.44 6.60 -34.36
C TYR A 348 21.45 7.64 -34.94
N ASP A 349 21.09 8.66 -34.17
CA ASP A 349 20.15 9.72 -34.64
C ASP A 349 20.68 10.45 -35.90
N LYS A 350 22.02 10.57 -36.08
CA LYS A 350 22.63 11.15 -37.28
C LYS A 350 22.39 10.30 -38.54
N ILE A 351 22.28 8.98 -38.38
CA ILE A 351 22.19 8.04 -39.51
C ILE A 351 20.81 7.38 -39.68
N SER A 352 19.92 7.52 -38.71
CA SER A 352 18.63 6.79 -38.63
C SER A 352 17.74 7.00 -39.85
N ASP A 353 17.65 8.25 -40.33
CA ASP A 353 16.84 8.62 -41.51
C ASP A 353 17.41 8.03 -42.78
N ALA A 354 18.74 8.12 -42.95
CA ALA A 354 19.43 7.54 -44.08
C ALA A 354 19.28 6.00 -44.09
N LEU A 355 19.40 5.36 -42.94
CA LEU A 355 19.22 3.92 -42.79
C LEU A 355 17.78 3.47 -43.11
N SER A 356 16.78 4.26 -42.68
CA SER A 356 15.38 4.03 -43.00
C SER A 356 15.11 4.17 -44.50
N ALA A 357 15.70 5.21 -45.16
CA ALA A 357 15.63 5.38 -46.60
C ALA A 357 16.27 4.22 -47.38
N VAL A 358 17.44 3.74 -46.93
CA VAL A 358 18.09 2.58 -47.53
C VAL A 358 17.20 1.32 -47.46
N ARG A 359 16.54 1.10 -46.34
CA ARG A 359 15.64 -0.06 -46.19
C ARG A 359 14.42 0.04 -47.10
N ALA A 360 13.89 1.25 -47.30
CA ALA A 360 12.70 1.49 -48.12
C ALA A 360 13.00 1.54 -49.62
N THR A 361 14.10 2.18 -50.04
CA THR A 361 14.38 2.51 -51.43
C THR A 361 15.69 1.93 -51.97
N GLY A 362 16.51 1.36 -51.13
CA GLY A 362 17.86 0.89 -51.49
C GLY A 362 18.94 1.98 -51.41
N TYR A 363 18.60 3.23 -51.16
CA TYR A 363 19.54 4.35 -51.10
C TYR A 363 19.19 5.35 -50.01
N GLY A 364 20.17 5.84 -49.25
CA GLY A 364 20.03 6.82 -48.23
C GLY A 364 21.23 7.73 -48.10
N VAL A 365 21.00 8.97 -47.64
CA VAL A 365 22.05 9.98 -47.50
C VAL A 365 22.03 10.54 -46.10
N VAL A 366 23.17 10.52 -45.42
CA VAL A 366 23.38 11.24 -44.15
C VAL A 366 23.80 12.65 -44.49
N MET A 367 22.98 13.61 -44.08
CA MET A 367 23.28 15.02 -44.29
C MET A 367 24.43 15.47 -43.38
N PRO A 368 25.33 16.35 -43.86
CA PRO A 368 26.41 16.84 -43.03
C PRO A 368 25.89 17.70 -41.88
N ALA A 369 26.54 17.63 -40.73
CA ALA A 369 26.26 18.52 -39.63
C ALA A 369 26.78 19.95 -39.93
N ALA A 370 26.22 20.94 -39.24
CA ALA A 370 26.61 22.33 -39.46
C ALA A 370 28.11 22.58 -39.18
N GLU A 371 28.68 21.85 -38.23
CA GLU A 371 30.10 21.92 -37.86
C GLU A 371 31.03 21.36 -38.95
N GLU A 372 30.52 20.48 -39.80
CA GLU A 372 31.28 19.88 -40.90
C GLU A 372 31.30 20.76 -42.16
N MET A 373 30.44 21.80 -42.21
CA MET A 373 30.36 22.73 -43.33
C MET A 373 31.54 23.71 -43.32
N LYS A 374 32.27 23.78 -44.41
CA LYS A 374 33.38 24.73 -44.62
C LYS A 374 32.97 25.77 -45.64
N LEU A 375 32.88 27.03 -45.19
CA LEU A 375 32.63 28.16 -46.04
C LEU A 375 33.95 28.67 -46.63
N GLU A 376 34.01 28.74 -47.94
CA GLU A 376 35.15 29.37 -48.65
C GLU A 376 35.05 30.90 -48.55
N THR A 377 36.16 31.59 -48.82
CA THR A 377 36.21 33.07 -48.82
C THR A 377 35.20 33.62 -49.83
N PRO A 378 34.33 34.57 -49.44
CA PRO A 378 33.37 35.17 -50.35
C PRO A 378 34.07 35.93 -51.52
N GLU A 379 33.62 35.68 -52.75
CA GLU A 379 34.13 36.30 -53.95
C GLU A 379 33.11 37.29 -54.48
N ILE A 380 33.59 38.50 -54.99
CA ILE A 380 32.75 39.42 -55.68
C ILE A 380 32.58 38.96 -57.12
N ILE A 381 31.35 38.82 -57.61
CA ILE A 381 31.04 38.49 -59.00
C ILE A 381 30.30 39.61 -59.67
N ARG A 382 30.47 39.74 -61.01
CA ARG A 382 29.75 40.63 -61.81
C ARG A 382 28.96 39.87 -62.87
N LYS A 383 27.66 40.11 -62.95
CA LYS A 383 26.79 39.46 -63.96
C LYS A 383 25.79 40.46 -64.48
N GLY A 384 25.80 40.68 -65.83
CA GLY A 384 24.82 41.56 -66.47
C GLY A 384 24.81 43.02 -65.99
N GLY A 385 25.96 43.55 -65.54
CA GLY A 385 26.08 44.99 -65.08
C GLY A 385 25.83 45.13 -63.54
N ALA A 386 25.36 44.11 -62.81
CA ALA A 386 25.20 44.09 -61.36
C ALA A 386 26.36 43.40 -60.67
N TYR A 387 26.68 43.82 -59.45
CA TYR A 387 27.65 43.16 -58.57
C TYR A 387 26.92 42.32 -57.57
N GLY A 388 27.44 41.10 -57.30
CA GLY A 388 26.93 40.18 -56.30
C GLY A 388 28.07 39.52 -55.49
N VAL A 389 27.74 38.80 -54.44
CA VAL A 389 28.69 38.03 -53.65
C VAL A 389 28.43 36.54 -53.92
N LYS A 390 29.47 35.81 -54.31
CA LYS A 390 29.44 34.35 -54.47
C LYS A 390 29.92 33.75 -53.17
N LEU A 391 29.04 32.93 -52.55
CA LEU A 391 29.35 32.12 -51.39
C LEU A 391 29.50 30.67 -51.87
N LYS A 392 30.56 30.00 -51.45
CA LYS A 392 30.82 28.60 -51.73
C LYS A 392 31.09 27.86 -50.43
N ALA A 393 30.37 26.81 -50.22
CA ALA A 393 30.54 25.96 -49.06
C ALA A 393 30.69 24.49 -49.51
N GLY A 394 31.46 23.73 -48.77
CA GLY A 394 31.64 22.29 -48.96
C GLY A 394 31.43 21.55 -47.65
N ALA A 395 30.83 20.36 -47.71
CA ALA A 395 30.66 19.50 -46.59
C ALA A 395 30.76 18.04 -47.03
N PRO A 396 31.24 17.12 -46.20
CA PRO A 396 31.20 15.69 -46.47
C PRO A 396 29.76 15.17 -46.31
N SER A 397 29.34 14.23 -47.14
CA SER A 397 28.09 13.47 -46.95
C SER A 397 28.39 11.97 -46.95
N ILE A 398 27.58 11.20 -46.21
CA ILE A 398 27.69 9.73 -46.25
C ILE A 398 26.54 9.19 -47.07
N HIS A 399 26.85 8.37 -48.06
CA HIS A 399 25.87 7.72 -48.90
C HIS A 399 25.83 6.20 -48.57
N MET A 400 24.67 5.70 -48.25
CA MET A 400 24.41 4.30 -47.98
C MET A 400 23.65 3.67 -49.12
N VAL A 401 24.11 2.54 -49.61
CA VAL A 401 23.49 1.80 -50.72
C VAL A 401 23.26 0.37 -50.31
N ARG A 402 22.07 -0.15 -50.55
CA ARG A 402 21.77 -1.56 -50.40
C ARG A 402 22.18 -2.30 -51.70
N VAL A 403 22.97 -3.33 -51.51
CA VAL A 403 23.43 -4.20 -52.62
C VAL A 403 23.05 -5.63 -52.31
N ASP A 404 22.42 -6.32 -53.24
CA ASP A 404 22.13 -7.74 -53.10
C ASP A 404 23.36 -8.54 -53.56
N ILE A 405 23.77 -9.52 -52.76
CA ILE A 405 24.99 -10.28 -52.95
C ILE A 405 24.64 -11.76 -52.96
N ASP A 406 25.05 -12.45 -54.02
CA ASP A 406 24.94 -13.89 -54.16
C ASP A 406 26.30 -14.55 -53.88
N THR A 407 26.28 -15.68 -53.19
CA THR A 407 27.48 -16.52 -53.01
C THR A 407 27.17 -17.94 -53.41
N GLU A 408 28.14 -18.59 -53.99
CA GLU A 408 28.08 -19.98 -54.37
C GLU A 408 29.22 -20.74 -53.70
N ILE A 409 28.88 -21.85 -53.08
CA ILE A 409 29.83 -22.72 -52.39
C ILE A 409 29.75 -24.09 -53.04
N ASN A 410 30.86 -24.58 -53.51
CA ASN A 410 30.98 -25.88 -54.21
C ASN A 410 31.82 -26.87 -53.39
N PRO A 411 31.28 -27.43 -52.29
CA PRO A 411 32.01 -28.40 -51.49
C PRO A 411 32.19 -29.70 -52.29
N MET A 412 33.44 -30.13 -52.52
CA MET A 412 33.76 -31.37 -53.20
C MET A 412 33.63 -32.56 -52.26
N VAL A 413 32.60 -33.37 -52.42
CA VAL A 413 32.20 -34.44 -51.46
C VAL A 413 32.74 -35.83 -51.80
N GLY A 414 33.26 -36.04 -52.99
CA GLY A 414 33.76 -37.34 -53.43
C GLY A 414 33.21 -37.77 -54.79
N ASP A 415 32.65 -38.97 -54.90
CA ASP A 415 32.06 -39.46 -56.13
C ASP A 415 30.64 -39.01 -56.40
N GLU A 416 30.08 -39.26 -57.57
CA GLU A 416 28.73 -38.83 -57.96
C GLU A 416 27.65 -39.36 -57.04
N LYS A 417 27.81 -40.59 -56.54
CA LYS A 417 26.85 -41.24 -55.64
C LYS A 417 26.84 -40.54 -54.26
N GLN A 418 28.00 -40.21 -53.67
CA GLN A 418 28.15 -39.52 -52.41
C GLN A 418 27.61 -38.11 -52.54
N SER A 419 27.79 -37.41 -53.65
CA SER A 419 27.23 -36.13 -53.94
C SER A 419 25.70 -36.16 -54.00
N GLN A 420 25.13 -37.17 -54.65
CA GLN A 420 23.70 -37.40 -54.75
C GLN A 420 23.06 -37.68 -53.37
N ASP A 421 23.69 -38.50 -52.54
CA ASP A 421 23.24 -38.83 -51.19
C ASP A 421 23.25 -37.60 -50.31
N MET A 422 24.24 -36.71 -50.42
CA MET A 422 24.32 -35.45 -49.72
C MET A 422 23.21 -34.48 -50.15
N VAL A 423 22.98 -34.34 -51.47
CA VAL A 423 21.87 -33.49 -51.95
C VAL A 423 20.54 -34.00 -51.45
N ASN A 424 20.31 -35.30 -51.46
CA ASN A 424 19.07 -35.89 -50.94
C ASN A 424 18.91 -35.68 -49.43
N SER A 425 20.01 -35.76 -48.68
CA SER A 425 20.01 -35.44 -47.23
C SER A 425 19.63 -33.98 -46.95
N LEU A 426 20.23 -33.04 -47.69
CA LEU A 426 19.95 -31.61 -47.56
C LEU A 426 18.54 -31.24 -48.02
N MET A 427 18.01 -31.89 -49.08
CA MET A 427 16.66 -31.64 -49.59
C MET A 427 15.55 -32.23 -48.70
N GLY A 428 15.87 -33.22 -47.85
CA GLY A 428 14.93 -33.86 -46.94
C GLY A 428 14.74 -33.16 -45.62
N GLU A 429 15.51 -32.10 -45.33
CA GLU A 429 15.46 -31.35 -44.08
C GLU A 429 14.54 -30.09 -44.18
N ASP A 430 13.96 -29.73 -43.03
CA ASP A 430 13.24 -28.49 -42.89
C ASP A 430 14.17 -27.29 -43.18
N PRO A 431 13.74 -26.24 -43.93
CA PRO A 431 14.59 -25.11 -44.29
C PRO A 431 15.35 -24.45 -43.12
N GLU A 432 14.76 -24.46 -41.91
CA GLU A 432 15.46 -23.95 -40.73
C GLU A 432 16.59 -24.86 -40.24
N LYS A 433 16.45 -26.18 -40.42
CA LYS A 433 17.47 -27.17 -40.05
C LYS A 433 18.60 -27.26 -41.06
N LEU A 434 18.32 -26.94 -42.34
CA LEU A 434 19.31 -26.90 -43.39
C LEU A 434 20.51 -25.99 -43.04
N TRP A 435 20.24 -24.83 -42.44
CA TRP A 435 21.30 -23.91 -42.03
C TRP A 435 22.26 -24.49 -40.98
N GLN A 436 21.77 -25.40 -40.15
CA GLN A 436 22.54 -26.04 -39.07
C GLN A 436 23.19 -27.35 -39.51
N SER A 437 22.84 -27.87 -40.72
CA SER A 437 23.43 -29.10 -41.29
C SER A 437 24.93 -28.95 -41.44
N ASN A 438 25.66 -30.01 -41.07
CA ASN A 438 27.12 -29.99 -41.05
C ASN A 438 27.72 -30.52 -42.34
N ILE A 439 28.57 -29.73 -42.99
CA ILE A 439 29.36 -30.11 -44.17
C ILE A 439 30.85 -29.94 -43.81
N PHE A 440 31.60 -31.04 -43.76
CA PHE A 440 33.02 -31.03 -43.41
C PHE A 440 33.37 -30.33 -42.09
N GLY A 441 32.53 -30.48 -41.07
CA GLY A 441 32.82 -29.93 -39.78
C GLY A 441 32.39 -28.46 -39.54
N LYS A 442 31.79 -27.83 -40.58
CA LYS A 442 31.20 -26.47 -40.51
C LYS A 442 29.71 -26.54 -40.83
N SER A 443 28.92 -25.67 -40.23
CA SER A 443 27.50 -25.55 -40.61
C SER A 443 27.37 -24.94 -42.02
N VAL A 444 26.27 -25.23 -42.71
CA VAL A 444 25.95 -24.58 -44.00
C VAL A 444 25.93 -23.06 -43.82
N TYR A 445 25.39 -22.57 -42.68
CA TYR A 445 25.39 -21.14 -42.31
C TYR A 445 26.81 -20.59 -42.29
N ASP A 446 27.76 -21.23 -41.60
CA ASP A 446 29.14 -20.76 -41.48
C ASP A 446 29.85 -20.69 -42.81
N LEU A 447 29.65 -21.73 -43.65
CA LEU A 447 30.26 -21.80 -45.01
C LEU A 447 29.72 -20.67 -45.92
N ILE A 448 28.41 -20.44 -45.93
CA ILE A 448 27.80 -19.35 -46.71
C ILE A 448 28.24 -17.99 -46.19
N GLN A 449 28.27 -17.81 -44.87
CA GLN A 449 28.73 -16.58 -44.25
C GLN A 449 30.20 -16.26 -44.58
N GLU A 450 31.07 -17.28 -44.58
CA GLU A 450 32.47 -17.15 -44.97
C GLU A 450 32.62 -16.75 -46.46
N GLY A 451 31.81 -17.36 -47.33
CA GLY A 451 31.77 -17.02 -48.77
C GLY A 451 31.28 -15.60 -49.02
N LEU A 452 30.20 -15.17 -48.36
CA LEU A 452 29.68 -13.79 -48.41
C LEU A 452 30.71 -12.78 -47.87
N THR A 453 31.31 -13.09 -46.71
CA THR A 453 32.32 -12.22 -46.09
C THR A 453 33.53 -12.02 -47.01
N THR A 454 33.99 -13.08 -47.66
CA THR A 454 35.10 -13.02 -48.63
C THR A 454 34.78 -12.11 -49.79
N LYS A 455 33.57 -12.20 -50.37
CA LYS A 455 33.11 -11.31 -51.44
C LYS A 455 32.98 -9.86 -50.98
N LEU A 456 32.39 -9.64 -49.80
CA LEU A 456 32.19 -8.29 -49.24
C LEU A 456 33.49 -7.55 -48.95
N LEU A 457 34.47 -8.24 -48.37
CA LEU A 457 35.78 -7.70 -48.07
C LEU A 457 36.73 -7.69 -49.27
N GLY A 458 36.43 -8.45 -50.28
CA GLY A 458 37.26 -8.63 -51.47
C GLY A 458 37.25 -7.43 -52.45
N MET A 459 36.42 -6.40 -52.24
CA MET A 459 36.44 -5.24 -53.14
C MET A 459 37.76 -4.45 -53.01
N PRO A 460 38.56 -4.36 -54.08
CA PRO A 460 39.84 -3.66 -54.06
C PRO A 460 39.70 -2.19 -53.70
N GLU A 461 40.72 -1.63 -53.04
CA GLU A 461 40.71 -0.22 -52.61
C GLU A 461 40.59 0.75 -53.82
N GLU A 462 41.19 0.37 -54.92
CA GLU A 462 41.11 1.13 -56.18
C GLU A 462 39.67 1.25 -56.70
N VAL A 463 38.90 0.16 -56.64
CA VAL A 463 37.49 0.07 -57.05
C VAL A 463 36.64 0.93 -56.11
N ARG A 464 36.87 0.85 -54.79
CA ARG A 464 36.20 1.69 -53.80
C ARG A 464 36.46 3.19 -54.04
N GLY A 465 37.73 3.54 -54.41
CA GLY A 465 38.12 4.88 -54.76
C GLY A 465 37.43 5.40 -56.03
N LYS A 466 37.35 4.62 -57.09
CA LYS A 466 36.63 4.95 -58.33
C LYS A 466 35.13 5.15 -58.09
N PHE A 467 34.52 4.24 -57.29
CA PHE A 467 33.11 4.37 -56.93
C PHE A 467 32.81 5.66 -56.18
N ARG A 468 33.59 6.00 -55.12
CA ARG A 468 33.49 7.25 -54.36
C ARG A 468 33.68 8.48 -55.27
N GLY A 469 34.68 8.48 -56.15
CA GLY A 469 34.94 9.57 -57.08
C GLY A 469 33.80 9.81 -58.09
N THR A 470 33.22 8.71 -58.58
CA THR A 470 32.05 8.79 -59.46
C THR A 470 30.84 9.35 -58.76
N LEU A 471 30.55 8.91 -57.53
CA LEU A 471 29.45 9.40 -56.75
C LEU A 471 29.62 10.90 -56.40
N THR A 472 30.84 11.29 -56.01
CA THR A 472 31.19 12.70 -55.76
C THR A 472 30.88 13.58 -56.97
N ARG A 473 31.21 13.13 -58.16
CA ARG A 473 30.97 13.84 -59.43
C ARG A 473 29.45 13.93 -59.72
N ILE A 474 28.73 12.82 -59.58
CA ILE A 474 27.29 12.80 -59.79
C ILE A 474 26.57 13.81 -58.87
N VAL A 475 26.96 13.84 -57.59
CA VAL A 475 26.33 14.73 -56.60
C VAL A 475 26.64 16.20 -56.87
N ASN A 476 27.90 16.56 -57.27
CA ASN A 476 28.31 17.93 -57.46
C ASN A 476 27.95 18.52 -58.84
N GLU A 477 28.02 17.70 -59.91
CA GLU A 477 27.85 18.14 -61.29
C GLU A 477 26.47 17.80 -61.86
N GLY A 478 25.73 16.93 -61.22
CA GLY A 478 24.47 16.40 -61.68
C GLY A 478 24.65 15.29 -62.74
N ALA A 479 23.71 14.35 -62.79
CA ALA A 479 23.71 13.27 -63.75
C ALA A 479 22.95 13.70 -65.02
N THR A 480 23.66 14.14 -66.05
CA THR A 480 23.07 14.54 -67.35
C THR A 480 23.30 13.51 -68.47
N GLY A 481 23.57 12.26 -68.16
CA GLY A 481 23.82 11.23 -69.18
C GLY A 481 24.06 9.83 -68.63
N LEU A 482 24.49 8.94 -69.50
CA LEU A 482 24.85 7.53 -69.18
C LEU A 482 26.04 7.50 -68.23
N ILE A 483 25.86 6.92 -67.05
CA ILE A 483 26.94 6.70 -66.09
C ILE A 483 27.59 5.36 -66.42
N CYS A 484 28.81 5.40 -66.90
CA CYS A 484 29.62 4.21 -67.19
C CYS A 484 30.65 4.03 -66.06
N LEU A 485 30.53 3.01 -65.22
CA LEU A 485 31.54 2.59 -64.24
C LEU A 485 32.49 1.60 -64.97
N ILE A 486 33.69 2.01 -65.31
CA ILE A 486 34.75 1.09 -65.76
C ILE A 486 35.51 0.63 -64.52
N LEU A 487 35.25 -0.61 -64.13
CA LEU A 487 35.91 -1.30 -63.00
C LEU A 487 37.30 -1.77 -63.42
#